data_503671ca0fd3f8e5f4e5eb928bf8de1d
#
_entry.id   503671ca0fd3f8e5f4e5eb928bf8de1d
#
_cell.length_a   1.000
_cell.length_b   1.000
_cell.length_c   1.000
_cell.angle_alpha   90.00
_cell.angle_beta   90.00
_cell.angle_gamma   90.00
#
_symmetry.space_group_name_H-M   'P 1'
#
loop_
_entity.id
_entity.type
_entity.pdbx_description
1 polymer ?
#
loop_
_entity_poly.entity_id
_entity_poly.type
_entity_poly.pdbx_seq_one_letter_code
_entity_poly.pdbx_strand_id
1 'polypeptide(L)'
;MAYAMDILPNQVLRHIQYDHREKILSSNTIWICASCYSCSVRCPNDIDIAKIMDTLRSMALRSGIKPGEKDVPLFHSVFLDTIKSKGRIHELSLILQFKAKTRDFLKDAGLGWKMYKRGKINLFPSKFGGGKEIQDIFSTFEKKEK
;
A
#
# COMPACT_ATOMS: atom_id res chain seq x y z
N MET A 1 -12.67 -8.50 -5.57
CA MET A 1 -12.18 -7.11 -5.37
C MET A 1 -12.93 -6.09 -6.22
N ALA A 2 -13.39 -6.44 -7.44
CA ALA A 2 -14.09 -5.48 -8.33
C ALA A 2 -15.32 -4.78 -7.71
N TYR A 3 -16.00 -5.39 -6.77
CA TYR A 3 -17.15 -4.81 -6.06
C TYR A 3 -16.81 -3.61 -5.16
N ALA A 4 -15.56 -3.48 -4.77
CA ALA A 4 -15.08 -2.37 -3.93
C ALA A 4 -14.41 -1.25 -4.75
N MET A 5 -14.27 -1.45 -6.07
CA MET A 5 -13.67 -0.50 -6.98
C MET A 5 -14.71 0.49 -7.48
N ASP A 6 -14.40 1.77 -7.43
CA ASP A 6 -15.22 2.87 -8.00
C ASP A 6 -15.12 2.93 -9.52
N ILE A 7 -14.00 2.53 -10.09
CA ILE A 7 -13.74 2.41 -11.52
C ILE A 7 -13.21 1.01 -11.82
N LEU A 8 -13.83 0.28 -12.73
CA LEU A 8 -13.34 -1.05 -13.10
C LEU A 8 -11.99 -0.98 -13.84
N PRO A 9 -11.12 -2.00 -13.72
CA PRO A 9 -9.79 -1.97 -14.35
C PRO A 9 -9.81 -1.71 -15.87
N ASN A 10 -10.79 -2.23 -16.59
CA ASN A 10 -10.97 -1.95 -18.02
C ASN A 10 -11.42 -0.49 -18.29
N GLN A 11 -12.17 0.10 -17.38
CA GLN A 11 -12.59 1.50 -17.47
C GLN A 11 -11.43 2.46 -17.17
N VAL A 12 -10.48 2.07 -16.30
CA VAL A 12 -9.27 2.85 -16.05
C VAL A 12 -8.52 3.10 -17.35
N LEU A 13 -8.36 2.09 -18.19
CA LEU A 13 -7.72 2.23 -19.51
C LEU A 13 -8.43 3.27 -20.40
N ARG A 14 -9.78 3.25 -20.41
CA ARG A 14 -10.56 4.23 -21.17
C ARG A 14 -10.40 5.65 -20.60
N HIS A 15 -10.40 5.79 -19.29
CA HIS A 15 -10.17 7.10 -18.67
C HIS A 15 -8.76 7.65 -18.94
N ILE A 16 -7.74 6.79 -19.07
CA ILE A 16 -6.40 7.18 -19.52
C ILE A 16 -6.46 7.71 -20.96
N GLN A 17 -7.14 7.02 -21.86
CA GLN A 17 -7.29 7.42 -23.25
C GLN A 17 -8.01 8.79 -23.40
N TYR A 18 -8.94 9.09 -22.49
CA TYR A 18 -9.68 10.36 -22.47
C TYR A 18 -9.02 11.46 -21.63
N ASP A 19 -7.79 11.23 -21.14
CA ASP A 19 -7.02 12.15 -20.28
C ASP A 19 -7.77 12.61 -19.00
N HIS A 20 -8.60 11.75 -18.45
CA HIS A 20 -9.29 12.01 -17.19
C HIS A 20 -8.38 11.79 -15.98
N ARG A 21 -7.23 12.46 -15.98
CA ARG A 21 -6.13 12.25 -15.01
C ARG A 21 -6.57 12.39 -13.56
N GLU A 22 -7.21 13.50 -13.19
CA GLU A 22 -7.61 13.73 -11.79
C GLU A 22 -8.57 12.67 -11.29
N LYS A 23 -9.53 12.27 -12.11
CA LYS A 23 -10.52 11.25 -11.76
C LYS A 23 -9.85 9.90 -11.47
N ILE A 24 -8.86 9.52 -12.25
CA ILE A 24 -8.14 8.26 -12.06
C ILE A 24 -7.27 8.32 -10.81
N LEU A 25 -6.48 9.39 -10.64
CA LEU A 25 -5.53 9.52 -9.54
C LEU A 25 -6.22 9.69 -8.17
N SER A 26 -7.45 10.21 -8.14
CA SER A 26 -8.27 10.30 -6.94
C SER A 26 -9.11 9.05 -6.66
N SER A 27 -9.16 8.08 -7.59
CA SER A 27 -10.00 6.89 -7.46
C SER A 27 -9.49 5.93 -6.38
N ASN A 28 -10.42 5.17 -5.79
CA ASN A 28 -10.07 4.08 -4.86
C ASN A 28 -9.47 2.89 -5.58
N THR A 29 -9.82 2.69 -6.84
CA THR A 29 -9.44 1.52 -7.64
C THR A 29 -7.94 1.28 -7.66
N ILE A 30 -7.14 2.34 -7.85
CA ILE A 30 -5.68 2.21 -7.90
C ILE A 30 -5.09 1.73 -6.58
N TRP A 31 -5.75 2.00 -5.44
CA TRP A 31 -5.30 1.61 -4.10
C TRP A 31 -5.81 0.23 -3.67
N ILE A 32 -7.02 -0.15 -4.11
CA ILE A 32 -7.65 -1.44 -3.80
C ILE A 32 -7.10 -2.57 -4.68
N CYS A 33 -6.51 -2.23 -5.82
CA CYS A 33 -5.94 -3.22 -6.73
C CYS A 33 -4.86 -4.06 -6.03
N ALA A 34 -5.08 -5.37 -5.94
CA ALA A 34 -4.16 -6.31 -5.30
C ALA A 34 -3.01 -6.76 -6.21
N SER A 35 -2.85 -6.18 -7.38
CA SER A 35 -1.83 -6.55 -8.39
C SER A 35 -1.78 -8.06 -8.69
N CYS A 36 -2.95 -8.72 -8.70
CA CYS A 36 -3.07 -10.18 -8.87
C CYS A 36 -2.92 -10.65 -10.33
N TYR A 37 -2.64 -9.76 -11.26
CA TYR A 37 -2.45 -10.00 -12.71
C TYR A 37 -3.65 -10.61 -13.47
N SER A 38 -4.75 -10.93 -12.80
CA SER A 38 -5.92 -11.55 -13.46
C SER A 38 -6.47 -10.72 -14.62
N CYS A 39 -6.43 -9.39 -14.51
CA CYS A 39 -6.88 -8.49 -15.57
C CYS A 39 -5.88 -8.44 -16.72
N SER A 40 -4.57 -8.49 -16.45
CA SER A 40 -3.51 -8.51 -17.46
C SER A 40 -3.55 -9.78 -18.29
N VAL A 41 -3.64 -10.96 -17.64
CA VAL A 41 -3.70 -12.27 -18.32
C VAL A 41 -4.93 -12.43 -19.21
N ARG A 42 -6.06 -11.79 -18.84
CA ARG A 42 -7.30 -11.85 -19.62
C ARG A 42 -7.44 -10.72 -20.63
N CYS A 43 -6.46 -9.85 -20.74
CA CYS A 43 -6.53 -8.70 -21.63
C CYS A 43 -6.34 -9.16 -23.10
N PRO A 44 -7.31 -8.91 -24.01
CA PRO A 44 -7.18 -9.31 -25.42
C PRO A 44 -6.10 -8.50 -26.15
N ASN A 45 -5.68 -7.36 -25.61
CA ASN A 45 -4.66 -6.48 -26.18
C ASN A 45 -3.30 -6.62 -25.48
N ASP A 46 -3.12 -7.64 -24.65
CA ASP A 46 -1.87 -7.93 -23.92
C ASP A 46 -1.35 -6.74 -23.09
N ILE A 47 -2.27 -5.98 -22.48
CA ILE A 47 -1.92 -4.82 -21.66
C ILE A 47 -1.66 -5.26 -20.23
N ASP A 48 -0.49 -4.89 -19.67
CA ASP A 48 -0.17 -5.10 -18.26
C ASP A 48 -0.88 -4.07 -17.37
N ILE A 49 -2.10 -4.40 -16.99
CA ILE A 49 -2.96 -3.55 -16.15
C ILE A 49 -2.37 -3.40 -14.75
N ALA A 50 -1.70 -4.41 -14.21
CA ALA A 50 -1.07 -4.34 -12.89
C ALA A 50 0.03 -3.27 -12.87
N LYS A 51 0.89 -3.26 -13.87
CA LYS A 51 1.94 -2.24 -14.03
C LYS A 51 1.37 -0.83 -14.23
N ILE A 52 0.26 -0.70 -14.95
CA ILE A 52 -0.44 0.59 -15.10
C ILE A 52 -0.94 1.08 -13.73
N MET A 53 -1.57 0.21 -12.92
CA MET A 53 -2.04 0.58 -11.58
C MET A 53 -0.89 1.04 -10.69
N ASP A 54 0.26 0.37 -10.71
CA ASP A 54 1.43 0.78 -9.93
C ASP A 54 1.99 2.13 -10.38
N THR A 55 2.01 2.38 -11.69
CA THR A 55 2.40 3.67 -12.24
C THR A 55 1.46 4.77 -11.79
N LEU A 56 0.14 4.54 -11.83
CA LEU A 56 -0.87 5.50 -11.38
C LEU A 56 -0.75 5.81 -9.89
N ARG A 57 -0.45 4.81 -9.03
CA ARG A 57 -0.15 5.02 -7.60
C ARG A 57 1.04 5.96 -7.42
N SER A 58 2.13 5.70 -8.13
CA SER A 58 3.33 6.54 -8.09
C SER A 58 3.03 7.97 -8.55
N MET A 59 2.24 8.13 -9.62
CA MET A 59 1.81 9.44 -10.11
C MET A 59 0.91 10.16 -9.09
N ALA A 60 -0.02 9.47 -8.45
CA ALA A 60 -0.91 10.04 -7.43
C ALA A 60 -0.11 10.57 -6.24
N LEU A 61 0.87 9.81 -5.75
CA LEU A 61 1.76 10.23 -4.65
C LEU A 61 2.58 11.47 -5.02
N ARG A 62 3.16 11.50 -6.23
CA ARG A 62 3.98 12.64 -6.71
C ARG A 62 3.14 13.89 -6.99
N SER A 63 1.92 13.74 -7.45
CA SER A 63 1.02 14.87 -7.77
C SER A 63 0.36 15.47 -6.53
N GLY A 64 0.51 14.86 -5.34
CA GLY A 64 -0.14 15.32 -4.11
C GLY A 64 -1.68 15.25 -4.15
N ILE A 65 -2.25 14.54 -5.13
CA ILE A 65 -3.69 14.34 -5.24
C ILE A 65 -4.14 13.48 -4.07
N LYS A 66 -5.16 13.94 -3.35
CA LYS A 66 -5.69 13.19 -2.20
C LYS A 66 -6.35 11.91 -2.71
N PRO A 67 -5.88 10.74 -2.25
CA PRO A 67 -6.53 9.48 -2.60
C PRO A 67 -7.94 9.43 -2.03
N GLY A 68 -8.86 8.80 -2.76
CA GLY A 68 -10.21 8.55 -2.26
C GLY A 68 -10.19 7.72 -0.99
N GLU A 69 -9.30 6.71 -0.94
CA GLU A 69 -9.05 5.87 0.24
C GLU A 69 -7.73 6.30 0.90
N LYS A 70 -7.83 7.00 2.05
CA LYS A 70 -6.66 7.58 2.73
C LYS A 70 -5.86 6.57 3.54
N ASP A 71 -6.52 5.54 4.04
CA ASP A 71 -5.92 4.60 4.98
C ASP A 71 -4.96 3.62 4.27
N VAL A 72 -5.22 3.28 3.01
CA VAL A 72 -4.38 2.35 2.25
C VAL A 72 -2.99 2.94 1.94
N PRO A 73 -2.85 4.14 1.36
CA PRO A 73 -1.52 4.76 1.17
C PRO A 73 -0.80 5.00 2.50
N LEU A 74 -1.53 5.39 3.54
CA LEU A 74 -0.97 5.56 4.88
C LEU A 74 -0.41 4.23 5.42
N PHE A 75 -1.17 3.14 5.27
CA PHE A 75 -0.71 1.81 5.66
C PHE A 75 0.56 1.41 4.92
N HIS A 76 0.62 1.62 3.59
CA HIS A 76 1.81 1.33 2.79
C HIS A 76 3.03 2.12 3.28
N SER A 77 2.87 3.41 3.58
CA SER A 77 3.94 4.25 4.12
C SER A 77 4.46 3.71 5.45
N VAL A 78 3.56 3.45 6.41
CA VAL A 78 3.93 2.92 7.74
C VAL A 78 4.59 1.55 7.64
N PHE A 79 4.12 0.71 6.72
CA PHE A 79 4.68 -0.61 6.45
C PHE A 79 6.13 -0.51 5.97
N LEU A 80 6.40 0.34 4.96
CA LEU A 80 7.75 0.56 4.43
C LEU A 80 8.67 1.21 5.48
N ASP A 81 8.17 2.18 6.25
CA ASP A 81 8.92 2.81 7.35
C ASP A 81 9.33 1.79 8.41
N THR A 82 8.45 0.83 8.72
CA THR A 82 8.74 -0.23 9.68
C THR A 82 9.83 -1.17 9.16
N ILE A 83 9.79 -1.55 7.88
CA ILE A 83 10.84 -2.37 7.25
C ILE A 83 12.16 -1.60 7.18
N LYS A 84 12.14 -0.34 6.75
CA LYS A 84 13.32 0.52 6.67
C LYS A 84 14.04 0.65 8.01
N SER A 85 13.26 0.84 9.10
CA SER A 85 13.82 1.06 10.44
C SER A 85 14.34 -0.21 11.12
N LYS A 86 13.66 -1.34 10.92
CA LYS A 86 13.92 -2.59 11.66
C LYS A 86 14.44 -3.73 10.78
N GLY A 87 14.51 -3.55 9.48
CA GLY A 87 14.89 -4.58 8.52
C GLY A 87 13.84 -5.68 8.34
N ARG A 88 12.80 -5.69 9.17
CA ARG A 88 11.73 -6.69 9.18
C ARG A 88 10.44 -6.08 9.69
N ILE A 89 9.31 -6.64 9.26
CA ILE A 89 8.00 -6.28 9.81
C ILE A 89 7.92 -6.74 11.26
N HIS A 90 7.45 -5.84 12.12
CA HIS A 90 7.05 -6.13 13.47
C HIS A 90 5.60 -5.71 13.64
N GLU A 91 4.71 -6.68 13.78
CA GLU A 91 3.27 -6.50 13.69
C GLU A 91 2.75 -5.48 14.71
N LEU A 92 3.20 -5.56 15.96
CA LEU A 92 2.78 -4.64 17.00
C LEU A 92 3.22 -3.20 16.70
N SER A 93 4.45 -3.02 16.21
CA SER A 93 4.98 -1.71 15.82
C SER A 93 4.21 -1.09 14.66
N LEU A 94 3.87 -1.93 13.66
CA LEU A 94 3.07 -1.53 12.52
C LEU A 94 1.67 -1.07 12.95
N ILE A 95 0.98 -1.88 13.77
CA ILE A 95 -0.36 -1.57 14.27
C ILE A 95 -0.34 -0.29 15.11
N LEU A 96 0.61 -0.13 16.03
CA LEU A 96 0.72 1.05 16.88
C LEU A 96 0.98 2.33 16.06
N GLN A 97 1.90 2.28 15.10
CA GLN A 97 2.19 3.44 14.23
C GLN A 97 0.99 3.79 13.34
N PHE A 98 0.33 2.77 12.76
CA PHE A 98 -0.84 2.99 11.93
C PHE A 98 -1.99 3.60 12.74
N LYS A 99 -2.30 3.04 13.92
CA LYS A 99 -3.33 3.55 14.84
C LYS A 99 -3.00 4.96 15.36
N ALA A 100 -1.74 5.27 15.63
CA ALA A 100 -1.31 6.61 16.03
C ALA A 100 -1.57 7.65 14.92
N LYS A 101 -1.32 7.28 13.64
CA LYS A 101 -1.57 8.17 12.49
C LYS A 101 -3.05 8.31 12.12
N THR A 102 -3.85 7.25 12.28
CA THR A 102 -5.30 7.28 12.03
C THR A 102 -6.12 7.84 13.19
N ARG A 103 -5.52 7.99 14.39
CA ARG A 103 -6.19 8.38 15.64
C ARG A 103 -7.34 7.48 16.07
N ASP A 104 -7.38 6.25 15.61
CA ASP A 104 -8.47 5.29 15.85
C ASP A 104 -8.00 4.13 16.73
N PHE A 105 -7.72 4.45 18.01
CA PHE A 105 -7.15 3.48 18.96
C PHE A 105 -8.15 2.45 19.48
N LEU A 106 -9.44 2.78 19.53
CA LEU A 106 -10.43 1.98 20.26
C LEU A 106 -11.15 0.93 19.41
N LYS A 107 -11.24 1.14 18.11
CA LYS A 107 -12.08 0.36 17.19
C LYS A 107 -11.77 -1.15 17.19
N ASP A 108 -10.50 -1.54 17.43
CA ASP A 108 -10.07 -2.95 17.38
C ASP A 108 -9.37 -3.42 18.67
N ALA A 109 -9.47 -2.65 19.78
CA ALA A 109 -8.80 -2.96 21.03
C ALA A 109 -9.19 -4.36 21.58
N GLY A 110 -10.47 -4.72 21.46
CA GLY A 110 -10.96 -6.05 21.86
C GLY A 110 -10.39 -7.20 21.02
N LEU A 111 -10.19 -6.99 19.73
CA LEU A 111 -9.56 -7.96 18.83
C LEU A 111 -8.08 -8.11 19.16
N GLY A 112 -7.37 -7.00 19.35
CA GLY A 112 -5.97 -6.97 19.75
C GLY A 112 -5.73 -7.74 21.05
N TRP A 113 -6.60 -7.57 22.04
CA TRP A 113 -6.53 -8.29 23.32
C TRP A 113 -6.74 -9.80 23.14
N LYS A 114 -7.70 -10.24 22.29
CA LYS A 114 -7.91 -11.65 21.97
C LYS A 114 -6.70 -12.26 21.25
N MET A 115 -6.08 -11.53 20.34
CA MET A 115 -4.88 -11.98 19.62
C MET A 115 -3.68 -12.10 20.55
N TYR A 116 -3.52 -11.15 21.48
CA TYR A 116 -2.47 -11.21 22.50
C TYR A 116 -2.62 -12.43 23.42
N LYS A 117 -3.83 -12.69 23.96
CA LYS A 117 -4.10 -13.88 24.79
C LYS A 117 -3.83 -15.22 24.08
N ARG A 118 -3.94 -15.25 22.74
CA ARG A 118 -3.67 -16.44 21.92
C ARG A 118 -2.20 -16.55 21.48
N GLY A 119 -1.31 -15.70 21.99
CA GLY A 119 0.12 -15.70 21.62
C GLY A 119 0.40 -15.36 20.16
N LYS A 120 -0.55 -14.72 19.47
CA LYS A 120 -0.44 -14.35 18.05
C LYS A 120 0.36 -13.05 17.81
N ILE A 121 0.60 -12.27 18.86
CA ILE A 121 1.32 -11.01 18.80
C ILE A 121 2.61 -11.11 19.60
N ASN A 122 3.74 -11.01 18.92
CA ASN A 122 5.05 -10.94 19.57
C ASN A 122 5.32 -9.51 20.05
N LEU A 123 5.51 -9.32 21.36
CA LEU A 123 5.80 -8.01 21.98
C LEU A 123 7.19 -7.50 21.63
N PHE A 124 8.16 -8.38 21.44
CA PHE A 124 9.53 -8.00 21.15
C PHE A 124 9.91 -8.29 19.69
N PRO A 125 10.56 -7.33 19.00
CA PRO A 125 11.06 -7.58 17.66
C PRO A 125 12.14 -8.66 17.69
N SER A 126 12.01 -9.70 16.87
CA SER A 126 13.07 -10.67 16.67
C SER A 126 14.28 -10.00 16.00
N LYS A 127 15.48 -10.26 16.50
CA LYS A 127 16.71 -9.75 15.90
C LYS A 127 16.88 -10.31 14.48
N PHE A 128 16.99 -9.44 13.51
CA PHE A 128 17.24 -9.78 12.10
C PHE A 128 18.63 -9.28 11.69
N GLY A 129 19.49 -10.19 11.20
CA GLY A 129 20.89 -9.87 10.86
C GLY A 129 21.07 -8.99 9.62
N GLY A 130 20.08 -8.94 8.70
CA GLY A 130 20.15 -8.23 7.40
C GLY A 130 19.66 -6.77 7.41
N GLY A 131 19.52 -6.14 8.57
CA GLY A 131 18.93 -4.80 8.66
C GLY A 131 19.73 -3.71 7.91
N LYS A 132 21.06 -3.83 7.87
CA LYS A 132 21.93 -2.89 7.14
C LYS A 132 21.74 -2.99 5.61
N GLU A 133 21.68 -4.19 5.08
CA GLU A 133 21.45 -4.44 3.65
C GLU A 133 20.13 -3.84 3.16
N ILE A 134 19.07 -3.96 3.96
CA ILE A 134 17.78 -3.36 3.64
C ILE A 134 17.85 -1.84 3.66
N GLN A 135 18.52 -1.24 4.66
CA GLN A 135 18.73 0.21 4.71
C GLN A 135 19.52 0.71 3.50
N ASP A 136 20.52 -0.03 3.04
CA ASP A 136 21.32 0.31 1.86
C ASP A 136 20.48 0.25 0.58
N ILE A 137 19.57 -0.73 0.45
CA ILE A 137 18.62 -0.79 -0.65
C ILE A 137 17.74 0.47 -0.66
N PHE A 138 17.11 0.82 0.46
CA PHE A 138 16.28 2.02 0.54
C PHE A 138 17.07 3.30 0.21
N SER A 139 18.29 3.45 0.75
CA SER A 139 19.13 4.62 0.47
C SER A 139 19.50 4.76 -1.01
N THR A 140 19.69 3.62 -1.69
CA THR A 140 20.02 3.58 -3.13
C THR A 140 18.82 4.01 -3.97
N PHE A 141 17.60 3.57 -3.60
CA PHE A 141 16.38 3.99 -4.29
C PHE A 141 16.08 5.48 -4.09
N GLU A 142 16.20 6.00 -2.87
CA GLU A 142 16.00 7.42 -2.57
C GLU A 142 16.95 8.34 -3.32
N LYS A 143 18.18 7.89 -3.58
CA LYS A 143 19.16 8.63 -4.41
C LYS A 143 18.78 8.65 -5.90
N LYS A 144 18.11 7.64 -6.40
CA LYS A 144 17.69 7.57 -7.82
C LYS A 144 16.41 8.37 -8.12
N GLU A 145 15.62 8.70 -7.09
CA GLU A 145 14.39 9.48 -7.25
C GLU A 145 14.60 10.99 -7.14
N LYS A 146 15.77 11.45 -6.72
CA LYS A 146 16.19 12.86 -6.73
C LYS A 146 16.87 13.23 -8.05
#